data_bdcc0d17c4e395de299d071e2960d2ec
#
_entry.id   bdcc0d17c4e395de299d071e2960d2ec
#
_cell.length_a   1.000
_cell.length_b   1.000
_cell.length_c   1.000
_cell.angle_alpha   90.00
_cell.angle_beta   90.00
_cell.angle_gamma   90.00
#
_symmetry.space_group_name_H-M   'P 1'
#
loop_
_entity.id
_entity.type
_entity.pdbx_description
1 polymer ?
#
loop_
_entity_poly.entity_id
_entity_poly.type
_entity_poly.pdbx_seq_one_letter_code
_entity_poly.pdbx_strand_id
1 'polypeptide(L)'
;MKNKIKFSLVITCTIFMFSHCIGQININKISNKVKSQIPKQKKEGSSALSNDQVIKGLKEALNVGVNKGSEQASAIGGFLKNDLIRKPFPPEAKAVRDKAMQWGLDTKVEKFERTLNEAAEEACKTAAPIFINAIKNMSVSDGFKILKGSDN
;
A
#
# COMPACT_ATOMS: atom_id res chain seq x y z
N MET A 1 -51.81 -15.17 -21.36
CA MET A 1 -51.04 -13.90 -21.21
C MET A 1 -50.94 -13.38 -19.76
N LYS A 2 -51.08 -14.18 -18.70
CA LYS A 2 -51.08 -13.73 -17.30
C LYS A 2 -49.79 -14.03 -16.49
N ASN A 3 -48.80 -14.76 -17.08
CA ASN A 3 -47.60 -15.17 -16.33
C ASN A 3 -46.32 -14.35 -16.60
N LYS A 4 -46.33 -13.42 -17.56
CA LYS A 4 -45.14 -12.58 -17.87
C LYS A 4 -44.97 -11.35 -16.97
N ILE A 5 -46.02 -10.92 -16.31
CA ILE A 5 -46.00 -9.69 -15.48
C ILE A 5 -45.43 -9.95 -14.07
N LYS A 6 -45.58 -11.18 -13.55
CA LYS A 6 -45.08 -11.52 -12.20
C LYS A 6 -43.57 -11.75 -12.13
N PHE A 7 -42.93 -12.06 -13.26
CA PHE A 7 -41.48 -12.30 -13.31
C PHE A 7 -40.68 -10.99 -13.41
N SER A 8 -41.26 -9.94 -13.99
CA SER A 8 -40.60 -8.62 -14.12
C SER A 8 -40.56 -7.85 -12.81
N LEU A 9 -41.52 -8.07 -11.91
CA LEU A 9 -41.60 -7.35 -10.64
C LEU A 9 -40.61 -7.88 -9.58
N VAL A 10 -40.21 -9.16 -9.68
CA VAL A 10 -39.25 -9.77 -8.74
C VAL A 10 -37.81 -9.37 -9.08
N ILE A 11 -37.51 -9.17 -10.37
CA ILE A 11 -36.16 -8.77 -10.79
C ILE A 11 -35.85 -7.30 -10.45
N THR A 12 -36.84 -6.41 -10.46
CA THR A 12 -36.65 -5.01 -10.08
C THR A 12 -36.49 -4.81 -8.57
N CYS A 13 -37.02 -5.69 -7.73
CA CYS A 13 -36.86 -5.60 -6.28
C CYS A 13 -35.49 -6.09 -5.79
N THR A 14 -34.84 -7.03 -6.50
CA THR A 14 -33.52 -7.55 -6.13
C THR A 14 -32.38 -6.61 -6.50
N ILE A 15 -32.55 -5.74 -7.49
CA ILE A 15 -31.51 -4.77 -7.90
C ILE A 15 -31.48 -3.56 -6.93
N PHE A 16 -32.58 -3.25 -6.26
CA PHE A 16 -32.65 -2.10 -5.33
C PHE A 16 -32.05 -2.39 -3.95
N MET A 17 -31.86 -3.67 -3.57
CA MET A 17 -31.28 -4.04 -2.27
C MET A 17 -29.75 -4.08 -2.24
N PHE A 18 -29.08 -3.99 -3.39
CA PHE A 18 -27.59 -4.08 -3.44
C PHE A 18 -26.87 -2.75 -3.44
N SER A 19 -27.62 -1.62 -3.41
CA SER A 19 -27.03 -0.26 -3.54
C SER A 19 -26.71 0.45 -2.22
N HIS A 20 -26.83 -0.20 -1.05
CA HIS A 20 -26.66 0.47 0.25
C HIS A 20 -25.58 -0.12 1.16
N CYS A 21 -24.58 -0.79 0.61
CA CYS A 21 -23.45 -1.29 1.41
C CYS A 21 -22.10 -0.72 0.95
N ILE A 22 -22.07 0.57 0.61
CA ILE A 22 -20.81 1.32 0.66
C ILE A 22 -20.72 1.81 2.11
N GLY A 23 -20.06 0.98 2.94
CA GLY A 23 -19.75 1.35 4.31
C GLY A 23 -18.93 2.64 4.30
N GLN A 24 -19.57 3.75 4.63
CA GLN A 24 -18.88 5.00 4.91
C GLN A 24 -17.90 4.71 6.05
N ILE A 25 -16.62 4.72 5.73
CA ILE A 25 -15.55 4.66 6.74
C ILE A 25 -15.71 5.93 7.58
N ASN A 26 -16.30 5.78 8.76
CA ASN A 26 -16.50 6.89 9.68
C ASN A 26 -15.16 7.26 10.32
N ILE A 27 -14.43 8.18 9.67
CA ILE A 27 -13.13 8.70 10.09
C ILE A 27 -13.17 9.19 11.54
N ASN A 28 -14.30 9.72 12.00
CA ASN A 28 -14.47 10.17 13.37
C ASN A 28 -14.42 9.02 14.40
N LYS A 29 -14.89 7.81 14.02
CA LYS A 29 -14.83 6.63 14.89
C LYS A 29 -13.39 6.08 15.02
N ILE A 30 -12.58 6.21 13.95
CA ILE A 30 -11.16 5.86 13.96
C ILE A 30 -10.38 6.87 14.80
N SER A 31 -10.63 8.17 14.63
CA SER A 31 -10.01 9.24 15.40
C SER A 31 -10.25 9.08 16.91
N ASN A 32 -11.46 8.72 17.31
CA ASN A 32 -11.80 8.53 18.74
C ASN A 32 -11.17 7.25 19.32
N LYS A 33 -11.02 6.18 18.53
CA LYS A 33 -10.39 4.94 18.97
C LYS A 33 -8.87 5.09 19.11
N VAL A 34 -8.25 5.89 18.25
CA VAL A 34 -6.82 6.24 18.35
C VAL A 34 -6.56 7.13 19.55
N LYS A 35 -7.44 8.11 19.84
CA LYS A 35 -7.32 8.96 21.05
C LYS A 35 -7.44 8.19 22.37
N SER A 36 -8.18 7.08 22.42
CA SER A 36 -8.35 6.29 23.64
C SER A 36 -7.19 5.32 23.92
N GLN A 37 -6.32 5.07 22.95
CA GLN A 37 -5.18 4.17 23.09
C GLN A 37 -3.85 4.91 23.27
N ILE A 38 -3.85 6.24 23.18
CA ILE A 38 -2.66 7.02 23.52
C ILE A 38 -2.62 7.07 25.06
N PRO A 39 -1.61 6.50 25.73
CA PRO A 39 -1.45 6.68 27.15
C PRO A 39 -1.45 8.17 27.44
N LYS A 40 -2.32 8.65 28.32
CA LYS A 40 -2.29 10.03 28.82
C LYS A 40 -0.96 10.22 29.52
N GLN A 41 0.08 10.58 28.77
CA GLN A 41 1.27 11.14 29.37
C GLN A 41 0.85 12.41 30.10
N LYS A 42 1.05 12.38 31.41
CA LYS A 42 0.93 13.50 32.33
C LYS A 42 1.53 14.72 31.65
N LYS A 43 0.75 15.79 31.50
CA LYS A 43 1.24 17.10 31.07
C LYS A 43 2.20 17.63 32.15
N GLU A 44 3.43 17.18 32.12
CA GLU A 44 4.53 17.90 32.70
C GLU A 44 5.03 18.85 31.61
N GLY A 45 5.13 20.11 31.96
CA GLY A 45 5.42 21.30 31.21
C GLY A 45 5.93 21.11 29.78
N SER A 46 5.40 21.89 28.84
CA SER A 46 5.80 21.89 27.43
C SER A 46 7.28 22.27 27.29
N SER A 47 8.19 21.36 27.60
CA SER A 47 9.55 21.46 27.12
C SER A 47 9.50 21.07 25.64
N ALA A 48 9.84 22.02 24.77
CA ALA A 48 10.01 21.70 23.35
C ALA A 48 10.94 20.51 23.22
N LEU A 49 10.55 19.50 22.41
CA LEU A 49 11.36 18.32 22.14
C LEU A 49 12.74 18.78 21.65
N SER A 50 13.80 18.18 22.17
CA SER A 50 15.13 18.44 21.64
C SER A 50 15.25 17.92 20.21
N ASN A 51 16.13 18.51 19.42
CA ASN A 51 16.39 18.06 18.05
C ASN A 51 16.72 16.57 18.00
N ASP A 52 17.48 16.07 18.95
CA ASP A 52 17.83 14.64 19.04
C ASP A 52 16.61 13.75 19.31
N GLN A 53 15.68 14.19 20.15
CA GLN A 53 14.43 13.47 20.40
C GLN A 53 13.55 13.40 19.15
N VAL A 54 13.46 14.51 18.40
CA VAL A 54 12.71 14.56 17.12
C VAL A 54 13.32 13.59 16.11
N ILE A 55 14.65 13.62 15.93
CA ILE A 55 15.34 12.75 14.99
C ILE A 55 15.26 11.27 15.40
N LYS A 56 15.37 10.98 16.70
CA LYS A 56 15.17 9.62 17.21
C LYS A 56 13.77 9.10 16.89
N GLY A 57 12.74 9.91 17.12
CA GLY A 57 11.36 9.55 16.76
C GLY A 57 11.17 9.36 15.26
N LEU A 58 11.78 10.20 14.42
CA LEU A 58 11.77 10.04 12.97
C LEU A 58 12.41 8.72 12.54
N LYS A 59 13.62 8.42 13.03
CA LYS A 59 14.30 7.14 12.72
C LYS A 59 13.46 5.93 13.11
N GLU A 60 12.84 5.97 14.28
CA GLU A 60 11.95 4.89 14.73
C GLU A 60 10.74 4.73 13.79
N ALA A 61 10.07 5.83 13.43
CA ALA A 61 8.95 5.80 12.50
C ALA A 61 9.35 5.26 11.12
N LEU A 62 10.50 5.68 10.59
CA LEU A 62 11.03 5.19 9.32
C LEU A 62 11.38 3.70 9.38
N ASN A 63 12.01 3.24 10.46
CA ASN A 63 12.31 1.81 10.66
C ASN A 63 11.04 0.96 10.70
N VAL A 64 10.02 1.39 11.44
CA VAL A 64 8.72 0.70 11.48
C VAL A 64 8.08 0.68 10.09
N GLY A 65 8.14 1.80 9.37
CA GLY A 65 7.62 1.92 8.00
C GLY A 65 8.31 0.97 7.02
N VAL A 66 9.66 0.94 7.02
CA VAL A 66 10.44 0.06 6.16
C VAL A 66 10.17 -1.41 6.49
N ASN A 67 10.17 -1.79 7.77
CA ASN A 67 9.91 -3.19 8.15
C ASN A 67 8.52 -3.65 7.68
N LYS A 68 7.47 -2.89 8.00
CA LYS A 68 6.10 -3.24 7.60
C LYS A 68 5.89 -3.20 6.08
N GLY A 69 6.42 -2.17 5.42
CA GLY A 69 6.31 -2.04 3.96
C GLY A 69 7.04 -3.17 3.23
N SER A 70 8.26 -3.50 3.68
CA SER A 70 9.03 -4.60 3.10
C SER A 70 8.38 -5.97 3.36
N GLU A 71 7.84 -6.20 4.56
CA GLU A 71 7.12 -7.43 4.88
C GLU A 71 5.91 -7.64 3.95
N GLN A 72 5.11 -6.60 3.75
CA GLN A 72 3.95 -6.66 2.88
C GLN A 72 4.34 -6.83 1.40
N ALA A 73 5.34 -6.07 0.94
CA ALA A 73 5.78 -6.11 -0.46
C ALA A 73 6.49 -7.43 -0.79
N SER A 74 7.27 -8.00 0.13
CA SER A 74 7.99 -9.26 -0.08
C SER A 74 7.16 -10.52 0.15
N ALA A 75 5.92 -10.40 0.61
CA ALA A 75 5.00 -11.53 0.74
C ALA A 75 4.64 -12.10 -0.64
N ILE A 76 4.27 -13.37 -0.70
CA ILE A 76 3.84 -14.02 -1.94
C ILE A 76 2.63 -13.30 -2.54
N GLY A 77 2.80 -12.73 -3.70
CA GLY A 77 1.79 -11.92 -4.37
C GLY A 77 1.72 -10.48 -3.83
N GLY A 78 2.68 -10.04 -3.04
CA GLY A 78 2.75 -8.69 -2.48
C GLY A 78 2.79 -7.61 -3.57
N PHE A 79 3.48 -7.88 -4.68
CA PHE A 79 3.45 -7.03 -5.89
C PHE A 79 2.33 -7.44 -6.83
N LEU A 80 2.22 -8.73 -7.19
CA LEU A 80 1.32 -9.20 -8.24
C LEU A 80 -0.16 -8.90 -7.93
N LYS A 81 -0.57 -9.00 -6.67
CA LYS A 81 -1.95 -8.80 -6.21
C LYS A 81 -2.24 -7.39 -5.70
N ASN A 82 -1.27 -6.50 -5.77
CA ASN A 82 -1.40 -5.13 -5.29
C ASN A 82 -1.32 -4.16 -6.47
N ASP A 83 -2.46 -3.63 -6.90
CA ASP A 83 -2.57 -2.77 -8.07
C ASP A 83 -1.74 -1.48 -7.97
N LEU A 84 -1.41 -1.03 -6.75
CA LEU A 84 -0.61 0.17 -6.53
C LEU A 84 0.88 -0.02 -6.85
N ILE A 85 1.41 -1.23 -6.69
CA ILE A 85 2.85 -1.52 -6.86
C ILE A 85 3.14 -2.60 -7.89
N ARG A 86 2.11 -3.30 -8.39
CA ARG A 86 2.24 -4.31 -9.42
C ARG A 86 3.05 -3.80 -10.60
N LYS A 87 3.99 -4.59 -11.07
CA LYS A 87 4.76 -4.31 -12.29
C LYS A 87 4.03 -4.92 -13.48
N PRO A 88 3.47 -4.10 -14.37
CA PRO A 88 2.86 -4.58 -15.61
C PRO A 88 3.95 -5.01 -16.59
N PHE A 89 3.53 -5.59 -17.71
CA PHE A 89 4.44 -5.85 -18.83
C PHE A 89 5.11 -4.53 -19.28
N PRO A 90 6.44 -4.52 -19.52
CA PRO A 90 7.16 -3.30 -19.86
C PRO A 90 6.55 -2.59 -21.07
N PRO A 91 6.32 -1.27 -21.01
CA PRO A 91 5.71 -0.53 -22.12
C PRO A 91 6.54 -0.59 -23.40
N GLU A 92 7.87 -0.67 -23.31
CA GLU A 92 8.78 -0.78 -24.43
C GLU A 92 8.64 -2.12 -25.18
N ALA A 93 8.21 -3.17 -24.47
CA ALA A 93 7.98 -4.50 -25.02
C ALA A 93 6.51 -4.78 -25.37
N LYS A 94 5.64 -3.75 -25.33
CA LYS A 94 4.20 -3.92 -25.59
C LYS A 94 3.91 -4.56 -26.94
N ALA A 95 4.64 -4.18 -28.01
CA ALA A 95 4.47 -4.76 -29.34
C ALA A 95 4.78 -6.27 -29.37
N VAL A 96 5.77 -6.70 -28.58
CA VAL A 96 6.12 -8.13 -28.46
C VAL A 96 5.00 -8.87 -27.70
N ARG A 97 4.48 -8.30 -26.61
CA ARG A 97 3.36 -8.85 -25.87
C ARG A 97 2.13 -9.02 -26.76
N ASP A 98 1.76 -7.97 -27.49
CA ASP A 98 0.55 -7.98 -28.32
C ASP A 98 0.65 -9.02 -29.45
N LYS A 99 1.85 -9.21 -30.05
CA LYS A 99 2.09 -10.29 -31.01
C LYS A 99 2.05 -11.67 -30.37
N ALA A 100 2.62 -11.84 -29.19
CA ALA A 100 2.56 -13.10 -28.45
C ALA A 100 1.11 -13.50 -28.17
N MET A 101 0.29 -12.55 -27.74
CA MET A 101 -1.16 -12.79 -27.51
C MET A 101 -1.89 -13.13 -28.81
N GLN A 102 -1.60 -12.46 -29.94
CA GLN A 102 -2.17 -12.81 -31.26
C GLN A 102 -1.82 -14.24 -31.69
N TRP A 103 -0.68 -14.78 -31.23
CA TRP A 103 -0.24 -16.15 -31.50
C TRP A 103 -0.72 -17.18 -30.47
N GLY A 104 -1.60 -16.77 -29.54
CA GLY A 104 -2.13 -17.67 -28.49
C GLY A 104 -1.12 -18.01 -27.40
N LEU A 105 -0.11 -17.14 -27.19
CA LEU A 105 0.90 -17.32 -26.16
C LEU A 105 0.58 -16.59 -24.84
N ASP A 106 -0.71 -16.42 -24.53
CA ASP A 106 -1.20 -15.69 -23.36
C ASP A 106 -0.55 -16.20 -22.06
N THR A 107 -0.49 -17.53 -21.90
CA THR A 107 0.13 -18.15 -20.72
C THR A 107 1.61 -17.80 -20.56
N LYS A 108 2.32 -17.52 -21.65
CA LYS A 108 3.71 -17.09 -21.60
C LYS A 108 3.82 -15.63 -21.14
N VAL A 109 2.90 -14.78 -21.61
CA VAL A 109 2.82 -13.38 -21.19
C VAL A 109 2.48 -13.31 -19.69
N GLU A 110 1.49 -14.04 -19.22
CA GLU A 110 1.12 -14.11 -17.81
C GLU A 110 2.27 -14.63 -16.93
N LYS A 111 2.97 -15.67 -17.39
CA LYS A 111 4.13 -16.21 -16.69
C LYS A 111 5.23 -15.16 -16.56
N PHE A 112 5.49 -14.40 -17.63
CA PHE A 112 6.47 -13.32 -17.61
C PHE A 112 6.12 -12.24 -16.58
N GLU A 113 4.88 -11.73 -16.60
CA GLU A 113 4.43 -10.74 -15.62
C GLU A 113 4.52 -11.26 -14.18
N ARG A 114 4.15 -12.52 -13.97
CA ARG A 114 4.27 -13.17 -12.67
C ARG A 114 5.73 -13.20 -12.20
N THR A 115 6.62 -13.71 -13.05
CA THR A 115 8.05 -13.80 -12.72
C THR A 115 8.67 -12.44 -12.42
N LEU A 116 8.25 -11.40 -13.15
CA LEU A 116 8.71 -10.02 -12.91
C LEU A 116 8.29 -9.52 -11.52
N ASN A 117 7.07 -9.81 -11.11
CA ASN A 117 6.55 -9.41 -9.80
C ASN A 117 7.16 -10.24 -8.67
N GLU A 118 7.36 -11.55 -8.86
CA GLU A 118 8.08 -12.43 -7.92
C GLU A 118 9.53 -11.95 -7.71
N ALA A 119 10.20 -11.52 -8.77
CA ALA A 119 11.54 -10.94 -8.65
C ALA A 119 11.54 -9.62 -7.87
N ALA A 120 10.51 -8.78 -8.01
CA ALA A 120 10.35 -7.57 -7.22
C ALA A 120 10.09 -7.88 -5.74
N GLU A 121 9.28 -8.90 -5.43
CA GLU A 121 9.05 -9.40 -4.07
C GLU A 121 10.36 -9.85 -3.41
N GLU A 122 11.18 -10.61 -4.11
CA GLU A 122 12.49 -11.06 -3.61
C GLU A 122 13.46 -9.90 -3.42
N ALA A 123 13.48 -8.94 -4.35
CA ALA A 123 14.30 -7.74 -4.22
C ALA A 123 13.96 -6.92 -2.96
N CYS A 124 12.69 -6.87 -2.55
CA CYS A 124 12.27 -6.18 -1.32
C CYS A 124 12.86 -6.81 -0.07
N LYS A 125 13.04 -8.13 -0.02
CA LYS A 125 13.69 -8.81 1.12
C LYS A 125 15.12 -8.36 1.29
N THR A 126 15.86 -8.24 0.19
CA THR A 126 17.27 -7.85 0.20
C THR A 126 17.46 -6.34 0.39
N ALA A 127 16.50 -5.52 -0.05
CA ALA A 127 16.56 -4.07 0.07
C ALA A 127 16.28 -3.57 1.51
N ALA A 128 15.39 -4.25 2.25
CA ALA A 128 14.97 -3.83 3.58
C ALA A 128 16.15 -3.55 4.56
N PRO A 129 17.13 -4.46 4.75
CA PRO A 129 18.24 -4.20 5.64
C PRO A 129 19.14 -3.04 5.19
N ILE A 130 19.21 -2.77 3.87
CA ILE A 130 19.96 -1.63 3.33
C ILE A 130 19.31 -0.33 3.76
N PHE A 131 17.98 -0.20 3.60
CA PHE A 131 17.23 0.97 4.06
C PHE A 131 17.32 1.17 5.57
N ILE A 132 17.18 0.09 6.36
CA ILE A 132 17.30 0.16 7.83
C ILE A 132 18.69 0.68 8.22
N ASN A 133 19.74 0.19 7.57
CA ASN A 133 21.10 0.65 7.84
C ASN A 133 21.28 2.14 7.46
N ALA A 134 20.75 2.58 6.33
CA ALA A 134 20.76 3.99 5.93
C ALA A 134 20.05 4.88 6.96
N ILE A 135 18.88 4.46 7.45
CA ILE A 135 18.13 5.19 8.48
C ILE A 135 18.92 5.27 9.79
N LYS A 136 19.55 4.18 10.21
CA LYS A 136 20.38 4.18 11.43
C LYS A 136 21.52 5.20 11.33
N ASN A 137 22.18 5.28 10.17
CA ASN A 137 23.32 6.17 9.93
C ASN A 137 22.94 7.58 9.51
N MET A 138 21.65 7.90 9.34
CA MET A 138 21.16 9.21 8.96
C MET A 138 21.58 10.27 10.01
N SER A 139 22.14 11.40 9.56
CA SER A 139 22.50 12.52 10.43
C SER A 139 21.27 13.30 10.90
N VAL A 140 21.47 14.13 11.94
CA VAL A 140 20.42 15.06 12.41
C VAL A 140 20.02 16.02 11.30
N SER A 141 20.98 16.53 10.53
CA SER A 141 20.73 17.42 9.39
C SER A 141 19.85 16.77 8.33
N ASP A 142 20.15 15.52 7.95
CA ASP A 142 19.37 14.79 6.95
C ASP A 142 17.94 14.52 7.42
N GLY A 143 17.78 14.17 8.71
CA GLY A 143 16.46 14.00 9.30
C GLY A 143 15.62 15.28 9.23
N PHE A 144 16.19 16.44 9.48
CA PHE A 144 15.48 17.71 9.34
C PHE A 144 15.17 18.07 7.89
N LYS A 145 16.02 17.72 6.92
CA LYS A 145 15.70 17.88 5.49
C LYS A 145 14.46 17.06 5.12
N ILE A 146 14.40 15.80 5.55
CA ILE A 146 13.23 14.93 5.32
C ILE A 146 11.98 15.54 5.95
N LEU A 147 12.05 15.98 7.22
CA LEU A 147 10.90 16.56 7.92
C LEU A 147 10.38 17.85 7.29
N LYS A 148 11.28 18.69 6.77
CA LYS A 148 10.93 19.96 6.13
C LYS A 148 10.44 19.77 4.70
N GLY A 149 10.62 18.60 4.09
CA GLY A 149 10.21 18.33 2.72
C GLY A 149 10.93 19.24 1.71
N SER A 150 12.21 19.55 1.96
CA SER A 150 12.99 20.28 0.95
C SER A 150 13.19 19.35 -0.24
N ASP A 151 12.43 19.58 -1.28
CA ASP A 151 12.64 18.98 -2.59
C ASP A 151 13.99 19.43 -3.14
N ASN A 152 14.78 18.48 -3.61
CA ASN A 152 15.99 18.75 -4.38
C ASN A 152 15.60 18.98 -5.83
#